data_df4cf85110d5a8bb4e5c82affad95222
#
_entry.id   df4cf85110d5a8bb4e5c82affad95222
#
_cell.length_a   1.000
_cell.length_b   1.000
_cell.length_c   1.000
_cell.angle_alpha   90.00
_cell.angle_beta   90.00
_cell.angle_gamma   90.00
#
_symmetry.space_group_name_H-M   'P 1'
#
loop_
_entity.id
_entity.type
_entity.pdbx_description
1 polymer ?
#
loop_
_entity_poly.entity_id
_entity_poly.type
_entity_poly.pdbx_seq_one_letter_code
_entity_poly.pdbx_strand_id
1 'polypeptide(L)'
;PATTNVKYKTLVWEAIHKNGSGCDYVSESIIRDAEMKDGYLCYGPRKYKTLFLIEVESMEPATAHKLYDFVASGGRIFCIEAYPHKSVGLKDHDKHDKEVQEWVEKMKQMDGRFILLHKPEKDFVGWYQGVQKDYGLTPYMTIEKPDPYLMQNRYQGDNREEMFFFSYAHRYNSHQTRISFSLSLIHI
;
A
#
# COMPACT_ATOMS: atom_id res chain seq x y z
N PRO A 1 -13.40 12.97 18.68
CA PRO A 1 -13.73 12.76 17.27
C PRO A 1 -12.66 11.99 16.48
N ALA A 2 -11.49 11.68 17.07
CA ALA A 2 -10.38 11.04 16.35
C ALA A 2 -10.46 9.50 16.20
N THR A 3 -11.50 8.86 16.71
CA THR A 3 -11.59 7.39 16.78
C THR A 3 -12.12 6.71 15.51
N THR A 4 -12.70 7.43 14.57
CA THR A 4 -13.30 6.87 13.35
C THR A 4 -12.24 6.51 12.30
N ASN A 5 -11.13 7.23 12.23
CA ASN A 5 -10.12 7.04 11.19
C ASN A 5 -9.22 5.80 11.40
N VAL A 6 -9.01 5.37 12.64
CA VAL A 6 -8.16 4.21 12.95
C VAL A 6 -8.75 2.92 12.38
N LYS A 7 -10.06 2.72 12.54
CA LYS A 7 -10.77 1.52 12.06
C LYS A 7 -10.71 1.39 10.54
N TYR A 8 -10.84 2.50 9.83
CA TYR A 8 -10.76 2.52 8.37
C TYR A 8 -9.37 2.12 7.84
N LYS A 9 -8.30 2.66 8.43
CA LYS A 9 -6.92 2.30 8.05
C LYS A 9 -6.67 0.81 8.20
N THR A 10 -7.19 0.21 9.27
CA THR A 10 -7.13 -1.24 9.48
C THR A 10 -7.90 -2.02 8.40
N LEU A 11 -9.07 -1.54 7.97
CA LEU A 11 -9.87 -2.22 6.94
C LEU A 11 -9.18 -2.27 5.58
N VAL A 12 -8.45 -1.22 5.19
CA VAL A 12 -7.64 -1.24 3.95
C VAL A 12 -6.49 -2.25 4.08
N TRP A 13 -5.77 -2.23 5.20
CA TRP A 13 -4.70 -3.19 5.49
C TRP A 13 -5.21 -4.63 5.45
N GLU A 14 -6.33 -4.91 6.11
CA GLU A 14 -6.98 -6.21 6.09
C GLU A 14 -7.39 -6.63 4.68
N ALA A 15 -7.97 -5.72 3.88
CA ALA A 15 -8.38 -5.99 2.51
C ALA A 15 -7.21 -6.41 1.62
N ILE A 16 -6.04 -5.77 1.79
CA ILE A 16 -4.82 -6.13 1.08
C ILE A 16 -4.41 -7.57 1.43
N HIS A 17 -4.39 -7.91 2.71
CA HIS A 17 -4.05 -9.27 3.17
C HIS A 17 -5.05 -10.32 2.70
N LYS A 18 -6.35 -10.04 2.79
CA LYS A 18 -7.41 -10.96 2.40
C LYS A 18 -7.47 -11.23 0.90
N ASN A 19 -6.85 -10.37 0.11
CA ASN A 19 -6.67 -10.55 -1.33
C ASN A 19 -5.29 -11.13 -1.72
N GLY A 20 -4.58 -11.75 -0.79
CA GLY A 20 -3.37 -12.53 -1.06
C GLY A 20 -2.08 -11.72 -1.17
N SER A 21 -2.09 -10.44 -0.81
CA SER A 21 -0.90 -9.59 -0.71
C SER A 21 -0.46 -9.43 0.74
N GLY A 22 0.79 -9.06 0.96
CA GLY A 22 1.29 -8.60 2.25
C GLY A 22 1.51 -7.09 2.22
N CYS A 23 1.39 -6.43 3.37
CA CYS A 23 1.73 -5.02 3.52
C CYS A 23 2.23 -4.72 4.93
N ASP A 24 3.02 -3.67 5.04
CA ASP A 24 3.57 -3.17 6.29
C ASP A 24 3.22 -1.68 6.44
N TYR A 25 3.14 -1.21 7.69
CA TYR A 25 3.10 0.23 7.95
C TYR A 25 4.53 0.78 7.93
N VAL A 26 4.73 1.87 7.21
CA VAL A 26 6.01 2.57 7.13
C VAL A 26 5.87 4.00 7.63
N SER A 27 6.86 4.48 8.40
CA SER A 27 6.91 5.87 8.87
C SER A 27 7.57 6.77 7.83
N GLU A 28 7.39 8.09 7.97
CA GLU A 28 8.09 9.06 7.13
C GLU A 28 9.61 8.95 7.25
N SER A 29 10.15 8.61 8.42
CA SER A 29 11.59 8.39 8.60
C SER A 29 12.07 7.22 7.74
N ILE A 30 11.34 6.10 7.72
CA ILE A 30 11.67 4.97 6.85
C ILE A 30 11.63 5.38 5.37
N ILE A 31 10.64 6.16 4.95
CA ILE A 31 10.54 6.64 3.57
C ILE A 31 11.75 7.52 3.22
N ARG A 32 12.15 8.43 4.10
CA ARG A 32 13.32 9.31 3.88
C ARG A 32 14.64 8.56 3.82
N ASP A 33 14.80 7.52 4.64
CA ASP A 33 16.04 6.72 4.72
C ASP A 33 16.12 5.63 3.65
N ALA A 34 15.00 5.30 3.00
CA ALA A 34 14.93 4.26 1.99
C ALA A 34 15.66 4.64 0.69
N GLU A 35 16.20 3.64 0.00
CA GLU A 35 16.67 3.76 -1.37
C GLU A 35 15.49 3.59 -2.34
N MET A 36 15.35 4.51 -3.30
CA MET A 36 14.35 4.42 -4.38
C MET A 36 15.02 3.92 -5.64
N LYS A 37 14.73 2.68 -6.03
CA LYS A 37 15.42 2.03 -7.14
C LYS A 37 14.51 1.08 -7.90
N ASP A 38 14.53 1.15 -9.23
CA ASP A 38 13.83 0.25 -10.14
C ASP A 38 12.32 0.11 -9.81
N GLY A 39 11.70 1.20 -9.35
CA GLY A 39 10.30 1.22 -8.94
C GLY A 39 10.03 0.61 -7.56
N TYR A 40 11.07 0.42 -6.75
CA TYR A 40 10.93 -0.08 -5.39
C TYR A 40 11.42 0.94 -4.36
N LEU A 41 10.72 1.00 -3.23
CA LEU A 41 11.20 1.55 -1.97
C LEU A 41 11.92 0.41 -1.24
N CYS A 42 13.25 0.55 -1.07
CA CYS A 42 14.10 -0.46 -0.45
C CYS A 42 14.55 0.00 0.94
N TYR A 43 14.24 -0.78 1.97
CA TYR A 43 14.66 -0.50 3.34
C TYR A 43 15.04 -1.81 4.05
N GLY A 44 16.31 -1.96 4.38
CA GLY A 44 16.85 -3.23 4.87
C GLY A 44 16.54 -4.37 3.88
N PRO A 45 16.00 -5.50 4.33
CA PRO A 45 15.64 -6.61 3.47
C PRO A 45 14.30 -6.43 2.73
N ARG A 46 13.57 -5.35 3.00
CA ARG A 46 12.23 -5.11 2.47
C ARG A 46 12.26 -4.30 1.19
N LYS A 47 11.34 -4.65 0.27
CA LYS A 47 11.12 -3.94 -1.00
C LYS A 47 9.63 -3.76 -1.23
N TYR A 48 9.21 -2.51 -1.43
CA TYR A 48 7.81 -2.16 -1.66
C TYR A 48 7.66 -1.52 -3.03
N LYS A 49 6.81 -2.09 -3.87
CA LYS A 49 6.53 -1.59 -5.22
C LYS A 49 5.37 -0.60 -5.24
N THR A 50 4.52 -0.67 -4.23
CA THR A 50 3.30 0.13 -4.13
C THR A 50 3.18 0.69 -2.72
N LEU A 51 2.79 1.96 -2.61
CA LEU A 51 2.46 2.61 -1.35
C LEU A 51 1.00 3.06 -1.36
N PHE A 52 0.37 3.02 -0.19
CA PHE A 52 -0.96 3.56 0.06
C PHE A 52 -0.87 4.69 1.09
N LEU A 53 -1.21 5.89 0.68
CA LEU A 53 -1.36 7.06 1.55
C LEU A 53 -2.83 7.17 1.95
N ILE A 54 -3.16 6.66 3.13
CA ILE A 54 -4.54 6.55 3.59
C ILE A 54 -4.94 7.80 4.37
N GLU A 55 -5.71 8.68 3.75
CA GLU A 55 -6.13 9.97 4.31
C GLU A 55 -4.93 10.78 4.84
N VAL A 56 -3.83 10.78 4.10
CA VAL A 56 -2.64 11.57 4.42
C VAL A 56 -2.79 12.94 3.80
N GLU A 57 -3.11 13.94 4.62
CA GLU A 57 -3.25 15.35 4.19
C GLU A 57 -1.95 16.12 4.28
N SER A 58 -1.05 15.72 5.20
CA SER A 58 0.20 16.44 5.47
C SER A 58 1.38 15.50 5.57
N MET A 59 2.55 15.98 5.15
CA MET A 59 3.83 15.29 5.28
C MET A 59 4.97 16.30 5.28
N GLU A 60 6.16 15.88 5.68
CA GLU A 60 7.33 16.74 5.55
C GLU A 60 7.76 16.92 4.09
N PRO A 61 8.27 18.11 3.68
CA PRO A 61 8.74 18.36 2.31
C PRO A 61 9.78 17.33 1.84
N ALA A 62 10.69 16.91 2.73
CA ALA A 62 11.68 15.88 2.42
C ALA A 62 11.04 14.52 2.12
N THR A 63 9.92 14.18 2.78
CA THR A 63 9.15 12.97 2.49
C THR A 63 8.46 13.08 1.13
N ALA A 64 7.84 14.23 0.83
CA ALA A 64 7.21 14.47 -0.47
C ALA A 64 8.22 14.35 -1.63
N HIS A 65 9.44 14.87 -1.47
CA HIS A 65 10.52 14.70 -2.43
C HIS A 65 10.90 13.23 -2.62
N LYS A 66 11.07 12.47 -1.54
CA LYS A 66 11.38 11.03 -1.63
C LYS A 66 10.26 10.22 -2.29
N LEU A 67 9.01 10.58 -2.07
CA LEU A 67 7.88 9.95 -2.75
C LEU A 67 7.89 10.27 -4.26
N TYR A 68 8.28 11.49 -4.63
CA TYR A 68 8.52 11.83 -6.03
C TYR A 68 9.61 10.94 -6.64
N ASP A 69 10.76 10.76 -5.98
CA ASP A 69 11.83 9.87 -6.45
C ASP A 69 11.33 8.45 -6.64
N PHE A 70 10.50 7.96 -5.71
CA PHE A 70 9.89 6.63 -5.80
C PHE A 70 9.00 6.50 -7.04
N VAL A 71 8.10 7.46 -7.29
CA VAL A 71 7.23 7.45 -8.47
C VAL A 71 8.06 7.61 -9.76
N ALA A 72 9.06 8.48 -9.77
CA ALA A 72 9.96 8.70 -10.91
C ALA A 72 10.77 7.44 -11.23
N SER A 73 11.18 6.65 -10.23
CA SER A 73 11.89 5.38 -10.43
C SER A 73 10.99 4.26 -10.96
N GLY A 74 9.68 4.44 -10.98
CA GLY A 74 8.72 3.45 -11.48
C GLY A 74 7.78 2.88 -10.43
N GLY A 75 7.86 3.32 -9.18
CA GLY A 75 6.95 2.97 -8.10
C GLY A 75 5.54 3.54 -8.31
N ARG A 76 4.59 3.05 -7.56
CA ARG A 76 3.20 3.50 -7.63
C ARG A 76 2.67 3.88 -6.25
N ILE A 77 1.94 4.99 -6.19
CA ILE A 77 1.29 5.48 -4.98
C ILE A 77 -0.21 5.59 -5.21
N PHE A 78 -0.99 5.04 -4.32
CA PHE A 78 -2.42 5.27 -4.21
C PHE A 78 -2.71 6.19 -3.03
N CYS A 79 -3.28 7.35 -3.32
CA CYS A 79 -3.81 8.26 -2.31
C CYS A 79 -5.28 7.90 -2.08
N ILE A 80 -5.66 7.62 -0.85
CA ILE A 80 -7.05 7.29 -0.50
C ILE A 80 -7.72 8.56 0.04
N GLU A 81 -8.80 9.00 -0.61
CA GLU A 81 -9.65 10.18 -0.35
C GLU A 81 -9.01 11.52 -0.66
N ALA A 82 -7.73 11.72 -0.45
CA ALA A 82 -7.09 13.02 -0.66
C ALA A 82 -5.63 12.88 -1.10
N TYR A 83 -5.17 13.84 -1.88
CA TYR A 83 -3.74 14.05 -2.06
C TYR A 83 -3.18 14.88 -0.90
N PRO A 84 -1.94 14.60 -0.45
CA PRO A 84 -1.26 15.47 0.49
C PRO A 84 -1.12 16.89 -0.07
N HIS A 85 -1.32 17.90 0.77
CA HIS A 85 -1.30 19.30 0.34
C HIS A 85 -0.77 20.27 1.39
N LYS A 86 -0.33 19.75 2.53
CA LYS A 86 0.21 20.51 3.65
C LYS A 86 1.51 19.92 4.16
N SER A 87 2.28 20.73 4.82
CA SER A 87 3.42 20.30 5.62
C SER A 87 3.01 19.99 7.06
N VAL A 88 3.92 19.42 7.81
CA VAL A 88 3.78 19.23 9.26
C VAL A 88 4.51 20.35 10.01
N GLY A 89 3.94 20.79 11.14
CA GLY A 89 4.52 21.82 11.98
C GLY A 89 4.07 23.25 11.63
N LEU A 90 4.43 24.21 12.50
CA LEU A 90 4.01 25.60 12.38
C LEU A 90 5.09 26.55 11.85
N LYS A 91 6.37 26.14 11.96
CA LYS A 91 7.49 26.97 11.51
C LYS A 91 7.55 26.96 9.98
N ASP A 92 7.57 28.16 9.39
CA ASP A 92 7.69 28.36 7.93
C ASP A 92 6.63 27.56 7.13
N HIS A 93 5.44 27.34 7.73
CA HIS A 93 4.42 26.45 7.17
C HIS A 93 4.00 26.83 5.76
N ASP A 94 3.82 28.12 5.42
CA ASP A 94 3.42 28.56 4.07
C ASP A 94 4.44 28.16 3.00
N LYS A 95 5.73 28.20 3.35
CA LYS A 95 6.81 27.79 2.47
C LYS A 95 6.81 26.26 2.29
N HIS A 96 6.75 25.54 3.41
CA HIS A 96 6.77 24.08 3.39
C HIS A 96 5.52 23.48 2.75
N ASP A 97 4.35 24.09 2.93
CA ASP A 97 3.12 23.69 2.24
C ASP A 97 3.27 23.81 0.71
N LYS A 98 3.85 24.92 0.23
CA LYS A 98 4.15 25.09 -1.18
C LYS A 98 5.12 24.01 -1.72
N GLU A 99 6.17 23.71 -0.97
CA GLU A 99 7.12 22.67 -1.34
C GLU A 99 6.43 21.29 -1.47
N VAL A 100 5.56 20.93 -0.52
CA VAL A 100 4.77 19.69 -0.59
C VAL A 100 3.87 19.69 -1.82
N GLN A 101 3.13 20.79 -2.05
CA GLN A 101 2.24 20.94 -3.20
C GLN A 101 2.99 20.83 -4.53
N GLU A 102 4.16 21.44 -4.65
CA GLU A 102 4.98 21.35 -5.86
C GLU A 102 5.40 19.91 -6.18
N TRP A 103 5.81 19.12 -5.20
CA TRP A 103 6.14 17.72 -5.39
C TRP A 103 4.91 16.88 -5.75
N VAL A 104 3.79 17.13 -5.09
CA VAL A 104 2.52 16.45 -5.39
C VAL A 104 2.06 16.75 -6.82
N GLU A 105 2.12 18.00 -7.27
CA GLU A 105 1.76 18.36 -8.65
C GLU A 105 2.69 17.71 -9.69
N LYS A 106 3.97 17.60 -9.41
CA LYS A 106 4.90 16.86 -10.29
C LYS A 106 4.55 15.36 -10.36
N MET A 107 4.16 14.75 -9.22
CA MET A 107 3.74 13.34 -9.21
C MET A 107 2.43 13.12 -9.98
N LYS A 108 1.47 14.03 -9.90
CA LYS A 108 0.20 13.95 -10.65
C LYS A 108 0.39 13.93 -12.16
N GLN A 109 1.49 14.51 -12.65
CA GLN A 109 1.84 14.50 -14.09
C GLN A 109 2.41 13.14 -14.55
N MET A 110 2.71 12.22 -13.62
CA MET A 110 3.22 10.89 -13.93
C MET A 110 2.06 9.91 -14.09
N ASP A 111 1.57 9.77 -15.31
CA ASP A 111 0.37 9.01 -15.63
C ASP A 111 0.40 7.56 -15.08
N GLY A 112 -0.71 7.16 -14.47
CA GLY A 112 -0.91 5.82 -13.91
C GLY A 112 -0.03 5.45 -12.70
N ARG A 113 0.69 6.41 -12.09
CA ARG A 113 1.62 6.14 -10.98
C ARG A 113 1.27 6.83 -9.66
N PHE A 114 0.59 7.96 -9.71
CA PHE A 114 0.14 8.70 -8.53
C PHE A 114 -1.37 8.91 -8.63
N ILE A 115 -2.14 8.06 -7.95
CA ILE A 115 -3.54 7.80 -8.24
C ILE A 115 -4.39 8.11 -7.02
N LEU A 116 -5.46 8.88 -7.22
CA LEU A 116 -6.49 9.07 -6.20
C LEU A 116 -7.54 7.96 -6.29
N LEU A 117 -7.81 7.32 -5.18
CA LEU A 117 -8.88 6.35 -5.03
C LEU A 117 -9.86 6.81 -3.95
N HIS A 118 -11.13 6.48 -4.14
CA HIS A 118 -12.15 6.65 -3.12
C HIS A 118 -12.39 5.34 -2.37
N LYS A 119 -12.53 5.45 -1.05
CA LYS A 119 -12.87 4.30 -0.20
C LYS A 119 -14.30 3.84 -0.45
N PRO A 120 -14.58 2.56 -0.30
CA PRO A 120 -15.95 2.07 -0.32
C PRO A 120 -16.64 2.41 1.02
N GLU A 121 -17.96 2.47 1.02
CA GLU A 121 -18.75 2.54 2.25
C GLU A 121 -18.69 1.22 3.03
N LYS A 122 -18.69 0.12 2.29
CA LYS A 122 -18.69 -1.27 2.76
C LYS A 122 -17.83 -2.11 1.81
N ASP A 123 -17.62 -3.37 2.13
CA ASP A 123 -16.91 -4.34 1.29
C ASP A 123 -15.52 -3.88 0.81
N PHE A 124 -14.65 -3.61 1.75
CA PHE A 124 -13.23 -3.29 1.47
C PHE A 124 -12.49 -4.44 0.76
N VAL A 125 -12.90 -5.68 0.97
CA VAL A 125 -12.27 -6.86 0.34
C VAL A 125 -12.55 -6.87 -1.15
N GLY A 126 -13.81 -6.73 -1.56
CA GLY A 126 -14.19 -6.64 -2.97
C GLY A 126 -13.66 -5.37 -3.64
N TRP A 127 -13.66 -4.24 -2.95
CA TRP A 127 -13.06 -3.01 -3.44
C TRP A 127 -11.58 -3.18 -3.79
N TYR A 128 -10.79 -3.78 -2.89
CA TYR A 128 -9.37 -3.97 -3.15
C TYR A 128 -9.11 -5.00 -4.26
N GLN A 129 -9.96 -6.02 -4.39
CA GLN A 129 -9.89 -6.95 -5.52
C GLN A 129 -10.07 -6.21 -6.86
N GLY A 130 -10.99 -5.23 -6.91
CA GLY A 130 -11.15 -4.33 -8.06
C GLY A 130 -9.86 -3.53 -8.32
N VAL A 131 -9.28 -2.91 -7.28
CA VAL A 131 -8.01 -2.16 -7.39
C VAL A 131 -6.88 -3.05 -7.92
N GLN A 132 -6.76 -4.29 -7.43
CA GLN A 132 -5.76 -5.23 -7.95
C GLN A 132 -5.93 -5.48 -9.46
N LYS A 133 -7.16 -5.71 -9.89
CA LYS A 133 -7.48 -5.98 -11.28
C LYS A 133 -7.25 -4.77 -12.19
N ASP A 134 -7.77 -3.62 -11.79
CA ASP A 134 -7.75 -2.39 -12.59
C ASP A 134 -6.33 -1.84 -12.78
N TYR A 135 -5.47 -2.03 -11.80
CA TYR A 135 -4.10 -1.53 -11.81
C TYR A 135 -3.03 -2.63 -11.97
N GLY A 136 -3.44 -3.87 -12.21
CA GLY A 136 -2.51 -4.98 -12.44
C GLY A 136 -1.60 -5.26 -11.24
N LEU A 137 -2.12 -5.17 -10.01
CA LEU A 137 -1.35 -5.48 -8.81
C LEU A 137 -1.32 -7.00 -8.62
N THR A 138 -0.13 -7.58 -8.77
CA THR A 138 0.04 -9.03 -8.63
C THR A 138 0.23 -9.40 -7.15
N PRO A 139 -0.71 -10.14 -6.53
CA PRO A 139 -0.55 -10.64 -5.17
C PRO A 139 0.46 -11.80 -5.13
N TYR A 140 0.93 -12.17 -3.94
CA TYR A 140 1.74 -13.38 -3.73
C TYR A 140 0.94 -14.64 -4.03
N MET A 141 -0.35 -14.60 -3.75
CA MET A 141 -1.29 -15.65 -4.08
C MET A 141 -2.59 -15.06 -4.59
N THR A 142 -3.16 -15.66 -5.61
CA THR A 142 -4.50 -15.31 -6.10
C THR A 142 -5.53 -16.13 -5.31
N ILE A 143 -6.43 -15.45 -4.64
CA ILE A 143 -7.57 -16.03 -3.94
C ILE A 143 -8.81 -15.77 -4.80
N GLU A 144 -9.38 -16.83 -5.36
CA GLU A 144 -10.51 -16.70 -6.31
C GLU A 144 -11.75 -16.04 -5.68
N LYS A 145 -12.02 -16.42 -4.43
CA LYS A 145 -13.11 -15.84 -3.63
C LYS A 145 -12.57 -15.39 -2.29
N PRO A 146 -12.03 -14.16 -2.22
CA PRO A 146 -11.58 -13.61 -0.94
C PRO A 146 -12.77 -13.42 0.00
N ASP A 147 -12.53 -13.60 1.29
CA ASP A 147 -13.55 -13.56 2.34
C ASP A 147 -13.04 -12.77 3.55
N PRO A 148 -13.89 -11.95 4.22
CA PRO A 148 -13.49 -11.19 5.39
C PRO A 148 -12.93 -12.01 6.56
N TYR A 149 -13.25 -13.29 6.64
CA TYR A 149 -12.81 -14.19 7.70
C TYR A 149 -11.61 -15.07 7.31
N LEU A 150 -11.20 -15.04 6.03
CA LEU A 150 -10.01 -15.75 5.57
C LEU A 150 -8.76 -14.92 5.87
N MET A 151 -7.88 -15.47 6.68
CA MET A 151 -6.58 -14.88 7.02
C MET A 151 -5.47 -15.70 6.40
N GLN A 152 -4.42 -15.02 5.98
CA GLN A 152 -3.22 -15.64 5.44
C GLN A 152 -1.97 -14.97 6.00
N ASN A 153 -0.92 -15.73 6.15
CA ASN A 153 0.42 -15.25 6.46
C ASN A 153 1.43 -15.97 5.56
N ARG A 154 2.40 -15.21 5.09
CA ARG A 154 3.53 -15.72 4.31
C ARG A 154 4.82 -15.51 5.08
N TYR A 155 5.61 -16.56 5.18
CA TYR A 155 6.95 -16.52 5.74
C TYR A 155 7.95 -16.97 4.69
N GLN A 156 9.08 -16.30 4.64
CA GLN A 156 10.20 -16.67 3.78
C GLN A 156 11.38 -17.05 4.66
N GLY A 157 11.86 -18.29 4.50
CA GLY A 157 13.05 -18.79 5.16
C GLY A 157 14.34 -18.41 4.43
N ASP A 158 15.48 -18.62 5.09
CA ASP A 158 16.80 -18.27 4.56
C ASP A 158 17.16 -19.07 3.28
N ASN A 159 16.59 -20.24 3.11
CA ASN A 159 16.80 -21.13 1.96
C ASN A 159 15.85 -20.83 0.78
N ARG A 160 15.22 -19.67 0.74
CA ARG A 160 14.16 -19.32 -0.23
C ARG A 160 12.90 -20.20 -0.13
N GLU A 161 12.75 -20.94 0.93
CA GLU A 161 11.52 -21.66 1.23
C GLU A 161 10.43 -20.68 1.62
N GLU A 162 9.23 -20.87 1.08
CA GLU A 162 8.07 -20.05 1.40
C GLU A 162 7.04 -20.94 2.11
N MET A 163 6.57 -20.47 3.26
CA MET A 163 5.51 -21.10 4.03
C MET A 163 4.28 -20.20 4.04
N PHE A 164 3.15 -20.78 3.74
CA PHE A 164 1.86 -20.10 3.76
C PHE A 164 0.97 -20.74 4.81
N PHE A 165 0.41 -19.90 5.67
CA PHE A 165 -0.54 -20.30 6.69
C PHE A 165 -1.89 -19.68 6.38
N PHE A 166 -2.93 -20.50 6.43
CA PHE A 166 -4.31 -20.06 6.24
C PHE A 166 -5.12 -20.38 7.48
N SER A 167 -5.97 -19.45 7.88
CA SER A 167 -6.98 -19.71 8.89
C SER A 167 -8.31 -19.08 8.47
N TYR A 168 -9.40 -19.76 8.82
CA TYR A 168 -10.75 -19.27 8.55
C TYR A 168 -11.51 -19.16 9.87
N ALA A 169 -11.89 -17.95 10.24
CA ALA A 169 -12.41 -17.63 11.58
C ALA A 169 -13.92 -17.37 11.59
N HIS A 170 -14.70 -18.03 10.76
CA HIS A 170 -16.16 -17.92 10.80
C HIS A 170 -16.80 -19.08 11.59
N ARG A 171 -17.61 -18.74 12.58
CA ARG A 171 -18.12 -19.71 13.56
C ARG A 171 -19.15 -20.70 13.01
N TYR A 172 -19.93 -20.30 12.00
CA TYR A 172 -21.09 -21.06 11.53
C TYR A 172 -21.08 -21.38 10.04
N ASN A 173 -20.16 -20.83 9.27
CA ASN A 173 -20.09 -21.05 7.83
C ASN A 173 -18.77 -21.72 7.45
N SER A 174 -18.80 -22.53 6.40
CA SER A 174 -17.63 -22.98 5.69
C SER A 174 -17.42 -22.10 4.46
N HIS A 175 -16.17 -21.89 4.08
CA HIS A 175 -15.78 -21.17 2.88
C HIS A 175 -14.96 -22.09 1.99
N GLN A 176 -15.30 -22.12 0.70
CA GLN A 176 -14.56 -22.87 -0.29
C GLN A 176 -14.05 -21.93 -1.37
N THR A 177 -12.74 -21.87 -1.52
CA THR A 177 -12.05 -21.03 -2.51
C THR A 177 -10.88 -21.77 -3.12
N ARG A 178 -10.49 -21.38 -4.33
CA ARG A 178 -9.24 -21.80 -4.94
C ARG A 178 -8.17 -20.79 -4.65
N ILE A 179 -6.99 -21.27 -4.27
CA ILE A 179 -5.79 -20.46 -4.04
C ILE A 179 -4.74 -20.89 -5.05
N SER A 180 -4.21 -19.93 -5.79
CA SER A 180 -3.13 -20.15 -6.76
C SER A 180 -1.94 -19.30 -6.38
N PHE A 181 -0.76 -19.89 -6.33
CA PHE A 181 0.50 -19.22 -6.01
C PHE A 181 1.17 -18.74 -7.29
N SER A 182 1.54 -17.47 -7.31
CA SER A 182 2.43 -16.94 -8.33
C SER A 182 3.86 -17.23 -7.89
N LEU A 183 4.45 -18.30 -8.41
CA LEU A 183 5.89 -18.51 -8.30
C LEU A 183 6.55 -17.44 -9.16
N SER A 184 6.92 -16.32 -8.58
CA SER A 184 7.85 -15.42 -9.22
C SER A 184 9.20 -16.12 -9.25
N LEU A 185 9.55 -16.66 -10.40
CA LEU A 185 10.95 -16.98 -10.69
C LEU A 185 11.73 -15.68 -10.53
N ILE A 186 12.36 -15.51 -9.39
CA ILE A 186 13.36 -14.47 -9.22
C ILE A 186 14.51 -14.93 -10.10
N HIS A 187 14.58 -14.38 -11.31
CA HIS A 187 15.79 -14.47 -12.09
C HIS A 187 16.89 -13.75 -11.30
N ILE A 188 17.90 -14.53 -10.94
CA ILE A 188 19.14 -14.08 -10.32
C ILE A 188 19.91 -13.27 -11.34
#